data_b84e3a31b00e1a2955eb188534aa4d91
#
_entry.id   b84e3a31b00e1a2955eb188534aa4d91
#
_cell.length_a   1.000
_cell.length_b   1.000
_cell.length_c   1.000
_cell.angle_alpha   90.00
_cell.angle_beta   90.00
_cell.angle_gamma   90.00
#
_symmetry.space_group_name_H-M   'P 1'
#
loop_
_entity.id
_entity.type
_entity.pdbx_description
1 polymer ?
#
loop_
_entity_poly.entity_id
_entity_poly.type
_entity_poly.pdbx_seq_one_letter_code
_entity_poly.pdbx_strand_id
1 'polypeptide(L)'
;MATDSSSRSASRSQFRDWDAIFLPDLTPTPTTVAFKGMLPKPDAIVPVPTVASAVLSTITLPWRVGQRLFRLRRAHETPRNPTFSLFVRPGEMVLVASAEPAECTQFLRAIVRHVSYPGVAVFCSAEDVHPHVLTVEQLLRFRLRARAVRSPGAEDDAVELLLRLFRIESIRNTLIGNAVVRGISGGERRRLSVAEALLSGANVLCFDDLTRGLDAATALHCVQCLRSVVDAYRLTIFASLSAASDTIYATFDQLVAIRDGHQVFGGPPTAIRPLRDDPQTQPAPPLASYFDHLHARIVPRASSRTAHDMADAFQRSAHYADTAVCLATYLAEEQASPRSSNQSPRHHQKRHATYRKVVALLQRQMLLAWKDRFALTVSWILFLVLGCTIGLACFQLQRTGAGAQARGGLLYTCVLGIAVSAQVEVAKTTLGRPLLRKVFAYRFERPATFWTAQIAVDTMLESMRVFIFAICVYFLTALHRTAPAFLYFLAVLLLLYMCNVLMNRAIGCMCRTFDSAIRTATFVFVFYMITAGYILSQATQPSWLKWTYYLNPLALAFSALM
;
A
#
# COMPACT_ATOMS: atom_id res chain seq x y z
N MET A 1 -17.83 -37.02 -19.38
CA MET A 1 -18.50 -35.73 -19.12
C MET A 1 -19.50 -35.74 -17.95
N ALA A 2 -19.88 -36.86 -17.37
CA ALA A 2 -20.88 -36.94 -16.28
C ALA A 2 -20.29 -36.99 -14.85
N THR A 3 -19.00 -37.23 -14.67
CA THR A 3 -18.34 -37.34 -13.35
C THR A 3 -17.89 -35.99 -12.79
N ASP A 4 -17.88 -34.94 -13.61
CA ASP A 4 -17.40 -33.61 -13.22
C ASP A 4 -18.50 -32.75 -12.55
N SER A 5 -19.77 -33.07 -12.77
CA SER A 5 -20.91 -32.34 -12.20
C SER A 5 -21.20 -32.71 -10.74
N SER A 6 -20.91 -33.96 -10.33
CA SER A 6 -21.15 -34.41 -8.96
C SER A 6 -20.12 -33.90 -7.95
N SER A 7 -18.86 -33.76 -8.35
CA SER A 7 -17.81 -33.17 -7.53
C SER A 7 -18.01 -31.65 -7.32
N ARG A 8 -18.54 -30.95 -8.33
CA ARG A 8 -18.90 -29.53 -8.24
C ARG A 8 -20.13 -29.27 -7.37
N SER A 9 -21.08 -30.20 -7.28
CA SER A 9 -22.25 -30.05 -6.41
C SER A 9 -21.93 -30.32 -4.93
N ALA A 10 -21.02 -31.27 -4.64
CA ALA A 10 -20.55 -31.54 -3.29
C ALA A 10 -19.73 -30.39 -2.68
N SER A 11 -18.92 -29.71 -3.49
CA SER A 11 -18.19 -28.51 -3.02
C SER A 11 -19.11 -27.32 -2.73
N ARG A 12 -20.22 -27.18 -3.46
CA ARG A 12 -21.21 -26.11 -3.21
C ARG A 12 -21.95 -26.26 -1.87
N SER A 13 -22.15 -27.48 -1.37
CA SER A 13 -22.84 -27.68 -0.10
C SER A 13 -21.99 -27.36 1.13
N GLN A 14 -20.68 -27.48 1.02
CA GLN A 14 -19.73 -27.19 2.11
C GLN A 14 -19.47 -25.69 2.32
N PHE A 15 -19.82 -24.84 1.34
CA PHE A 15 -19.46 -23.42 1.32
C PHE A 15 -20.66 -22.49 1.08
N ARG A 16 -21.88 -22.87 1.50
CA ARG A 16 -23.10 -22.03 1.42
C ARG A 16 -22.97 -20.70 2.17
N ASP A 17 -21.98 -20.57 3.05
CA ASP A 17 -21.84 -19.43 3.93
C ASP A 17 -21.03 -18.25 3.33
N TRP A 18 -20.57 -18.38 2.08
CA TRP A 18 -19.83 -17.28 1.42
C TRP A 18 -20.67 -16.02 1.22
N ASP A 19 -21.99 -16.13 1.18
CA ASP A 19 -22.91 -14.99 1.09
C ASP A 19 -22.79 -14.07 2.31
N ALA A 20 -22.28 -14.60 3.44
CA ALA A 20 -21.96 -13.80 4.61
C ALA A 20 -20.74 -12.87 4.37
N ILE A 21 -19.81 -13.21 3.48
CA ILE A 21 -18.66 -12.40 3.11
C ILE A 21 -18.99 -11.46 1.95
N PHE A 22 -19.68 -11.98 0.93
CA PHE A 22 -20.09 -11.24 -0.25
C PHE A 22 -21.57 -10.85 -0.13
N LEU A 23 -21.81 -9.60 0.27
CA LEU A 23 -23.17 -9.02 0.30
C LEU A 23 -23.74 -8.94 -1.12
N PRO A 24 -25.08 -8.98 -1.27
CA PRO A 24 -25.75 -8.80 -2.56
C PRO A 24 -25.33 -7.51 -3.28
N ASP A 25 -25.04 -6.43 -2.52
CA ASP A 25 -24.54 -5.16 -3.05
C ASP A 25 -23.04 -5.17 -3.43
N LEU A 26 -22.34 -6.25 -3.12
CA LEU A 26 -20.89 -6.44 -3.27
C LEU A 26 -20.56 -7.69 -4.07
N THR A 27 -21.55 -8.37 -4.65
CA THR A 27 -21.30 -9.45 -5.59
C THR A 27 -20.43 -8.92 -6.71
N PRO A 28 -19.23 -9.49 -6.91
CA PRO A 28 -18.34 -9.03 -7.96
C PRO A 28 -19.06 -9.19 -9.30
N THR A 29 -19.08 -8.14 -10.10
CA THR A 29 -19.55 -8.27 -11.48
C THR A 29 -18.55 -9.11 -12.25
N PRO A 30 -18.97 -10.18 -12.96
CA PRO A 30 -18.06 -10.99 -13.75
C PRO A 30 -17.25 -10.11 -14.68
N THR A 31 -15.94 -10.13 -14.56
CA THR A 31 -15.05 -9.26 -15.33
C THR A 31 -14.12 -10.10 -16.18
N THR A 32 -14.27 -9.98 -17.50
CA THR A 32 -13.33 -10.56 -18.47
C THR A 32 -12.05 -9.73 -18.46
N VAL A 33 -10.90 -10.37 -18.40
CA VAL A 33 -9.59 -9.73 -18.51
C VAL A 33 -9.02 -9.99 -19.91
N ALA A 34 -9.08 -8.97 -20.75
CA ALA A 34 -8.46 -8.97 -22.06
C ALA A 34 -7.21 -8.09 -22.00
N PHE A 35 -6.03 -8.68 -22.11
CA PHE A 35 -4.76 -7.95 -22.02
C PHE A 35 -3.96 -8.10 -23.31
N LYS A 36 -3.69 -6.97 -23.97
CA LYS A 36 -2.74 -6.86 -25.06
C LYS A 36 -1.81 -5.70 -24.77
N GLY A 37 -0.56 -5.99 -24.44
CA GLY A 37 0.34 -4.92 -24.04
C GLY A 37 1.76 -5.39 -23.80
N MET A 38 2.60 -4.46 -23.40
CA MET A 38 4.00 -4.69 -23.07
C MET A 38 4.20 -4.69 -21.57
N LEU A 39 5.10 -5.53 -21.07
CA LEU A 39 5.61 -5.38 -19.72
C LEU A 39 6.41 -4.08 -19.64
N PRO A 40 6.16 -3.23 -18.62
CA PRO A 40 7.04 -2.11 -18.36
C PRO A 40 8.44 -2.65 -18.03
N LYS A 41 9.49 -2.04 -18.60
CA LYS A 41 10.88 -2.39 -18.26
C LYS A 41 11.08 -2.36 -16.75
N PRO A 42 11.97 -3.22 -16.17
CA PRO A 42 12.22 -3.29 -14.73
C PRO A 42 12.51 -1.93 -14.08
N ASP A 43 13.20 -1.06 -14.80
CA ASP A 43 13.54 0.31 -14.37
C ASP A 43 12.37 1.31 -14.47
N ALA A 44 11.28 0.92 -15.11
CA ALA A 44 10.06 1.72 -15.21
C ALA A 44 9.11 1.53 -14.01
N ILE A 45 9.65 1.25 -12.82
CA ILE A 45 8.94 1.59 -11.58
C ILE A 45 8.74 3.10 -11.68
N VAL A 46 7.54 3.50 -12.13
CA VAL A 46 7.18 4.93 -12.21
C VAL A 46 7.48 5.50 -10.83
N PRO A 47 8.54 6.30 -10.70
CA PRO A 47 8.86 6.86 -9.41
C PRO A 47 7.62 7.64 -8.98
N VAL A 48 7.18 7.43 -7.75
CA VAL A 48 6.16 8.31 -7.16
C VAL A 48 6.66 9.73 -7.43
N PRO A 49 5.91 10.56 -8.18
CA PRO A 49 6.37 11.88 -8.51
C PRO A 49 6.62 12.63 -7.21
N THR A 50 7.90 12.86 -6.90
CA THR A 50 8.28 13.75 -5.80
C THR A 50 8.08 15.17 -6.31
N VAL A 51 7.76 16.13 -5.44
CA VAL A 51 7.67 17.54 -5.85
C VAL A 51 8.97 17.98 -6.50
N ALA A 52 10.12 17.53 -5.99
CA ALA A 52 11.41 17.76 -6.63
C ALA A 52 11.46 17.19 -8.06
N SER A 53 10.93 15.98 -8.29
CA SER A 53 10.86 15.42 -9.64
C SER A 53 9.79 16.08 -10.50
N ALA A 54 8.72 16.60 -9.90
CA ALA A 54 7.70 17.39 -10.61
C ALA A 54 8.26 18.77 -11.00
N VAL A 55 8.92 19.47 -10.08
CA VAL A 55 9.61 20.75 -10.35
C VAL A 55 10.74 20.52 -11.37
N LEU A 56 11.60 19.52 -11.19
CA LEU A 56 12.65 19.17 -12.15
C LEU A 56 12.06 18.75 -13.51
N SER A 57 10.92 18.07 -13.52
CA SER A 57 10.22 17.71 -14.76
C SER A 57 9.63 18.92 -15.47
N THR A 58 9.20 19.93 -14.72
CA THR A 58 8.67 21.19 -15.29
C THR A 58 9.83 22.03 -15.84
N ILE A 59 10.94 22.14 -15.12
CA ILE A 59 12.14 22.84 -15.56
C ILE A 59 12.79 22.14 -16.77
N THR A 60 12.78 20.80 -16.79
CA THR A 60 13.34 20.00 -17.89
C THR A 60 12.34 19.70 -19.01
N LEU A 61 11.09 20.18 -18.90
CA LEU A 61 10.04 19.97 -19.91
C LEU A 61 10.47 20.40 -21.32
N PRO A 62 11.08 21.59 -21.53
CA PRO A 62 11.56 22.00 -22.86
C PRO A 62 12.62 21.04 -23.41
N TRP A 63 13.55 20.59 -22.56
CA TRP A 63 14.59 19.62 -22.91
C TRP A 63 14.03 18.24 -23.24
N ARG A 64 13.06 17.76 -22.46
CA ARG A 64 12.38 16.47 -22.67
C ARG A 64 11.48 16.49 -23.90
N VAL A 65 10.81 17.59 -24.19
CA VAL A 65 10.05 17.79 -25.43
C VAL A 65 11.00 17.79 -26.63
N GLY A 66 12.13 18.50 -26.54
CA GLY A 66 13.19 18.47 -27.55
C GLY A 66 13.74 17.06 -27.76
N GLN A 67 14.05 16.33 -26.71
CA GLN A 67 14.49 14.92 -26.80
C GLN A 67 13.41 13.98 -27.37
N ARG A 68 12.12 14.18 -27.05
CA ARG A 68 11.02 13.41 -27.64
C ARG A 68 10.88 13.69 -29.14
N LEU A 69 10.96 14.95 -29.54
CA LEU A 69 10.95 15.33 -30.97
C LEU A 69 12.17 14.78 -31.73
N PHE A 70 13.33 14.74 -31.08
CA PHE A 70 14.54 14.14 -31.66
C PHE A 70 14.47 12.60 -31.74
N ARG A 71 13.84 11.95 -30.74
CA ARG A 71 13.57 10.51 -30.76
C ARG A 71 12.50 10.12 -31.77
N LEU A 72 11.49 10.97 -32.01
CA LEU A 72 10.49 10.75 -33.07
C LEU A 72 11.10 10.79 -34.46
N ARG A 73 12.18 11.55 -34.68
CA ARG A 73 12.96 11.53 -35.94
C ARG A 73 13.82 10.27 -36.12
N ARG A 74 14.19 9.56 -35.04
CA ARG A 74 14.97 8.32 -35.06
C ARG A 74 14.13 7.04 -34.94
N ALA A 75 12.82 7.15 -34.82
CA ALA A 75 11.90 6.02 -34.64
C ALA A 75 11.56 5.30 -35.95
N HIS A 76 12.60 4.91 -36.73
CA HIS A 76 12.41 4.00 -37.86
C HIS A 76 12.92 2.58 -37.59
N GLU A 77 13.49 2.32 -36.41
CA GLU A 77 13.71 0.96 -35.92
C GLU A 77 12.84 0.81 -34.65
N THR A 78 11.61 0.35 -34.85
CA THR A 78 10.82 -0.12 -33.73
C THR A 78 11.52 -1.36 -33.18
N PRO A 79 12.10 -1.31 -31.95
CA PRO A 79 12.46 -2.55 -31.29
C PRO A 79 11.16 -3.34 -31.20
N ARG A 80 11.14 -4.58 -31.71
CA ARG A 80 10.02 -5.51 -31.51
C ARG A 80 9.84 -5.69 -30.01
N ASN A 81 8.99 -4.88 -29.42
CA ASN A 81 8.72 -4.93 -28.00
C ASN A 81 7.92 -6.21 -27.72
N PRO A 82 8.24 -6.95 -26.66
CA PRO A 82 7.53 -8.16 -26.31
C PRO A 82 6.04 -7.85 -26.12
N THR A 83 5.20 -8.48 -26.93
CA THR A 83 3.75 -8.31 -26.88
C THR A 83 3.14 -9.47 -26.11
N PHE A 84 2.42 -9.16 -25.05
CA PHE A 84 1.59 -10.12 -24.32
C PHE A 84 0.20 -10.13 -24.92
N SER A 85 -0.35 -11.31 -25.12
CA SER A 85 -1.74 -11.52 -25.51
C SER A 85 -2.38 -12.52 -24.58
N LEU A 86 -3.40 -12.07 -23.85
CA LEU A 86 -4.07 -12.88 -22.84
C LEU A 86 -5.57 -12.58 -22.85
N PHE A 87 -6.36 -13.64 -22.81
CA PHE A 87 -7.81 -13.57 -22.65
C PHE A 87 -8.23 -14.52 -21.54
N VAL A 88 -8.81 -13.98 -20.47
CA VAL A 88 -9.23 -14.73 -19.29
C VAL A 88 -10.71 -14.47 -19.02
N ARG A 89 -11.46 -15.54 -18.88
CA ARG A 89 -12.89 -15.49 -18.58
C ARG A 89 -13.15 -15.31 -17.08
N PRO A 90 -14.29 -14.73 -16.72
CA PRO A 90 -14.70 -14.68 -15.32
C PRO A 90 -14.85 -16.07 -14.72
N GLY A 91 -14.24 -16.31 -13.57
CA GLY A 91 -14.24 -17.63 -12.92
C GLY A 91 -13.04 -18.51 -13.28
N GLU A 92 -12.00 -17.96 -13.93
CA GLU A 92 -10.76 -18.67 -14.22
C GLU A 92 -9.64 -18.28 -13.25
N MET A 93 -8.79 -19.26 -12.95
CA MET A 93 -7.55 -19.08 -12.20
C MET A 93 -6.36 -19.22 -13.15
N VAL A 94 -5.48 -18.23 -13.15
CA VAL A 94 -4.31 -18.14 -14.02
C VAL A 94 -3.03 -18.27 -13.20
N LEU A 95 -2.22 -19.26 -13.52
CA LEU A 95 -0.87 -19.41 -12.97
C LEU A 95 0.11 -18.57 -13.80
N VAL A 96 0.90 -17.75 -13.14
CA VAL A 96 1.97 -16.97 -13.77
C VAL A 96 3.31 -17.54 -13.31
N ALA A 97 4.13 -17.98 -14.27
CA ALA A 97 5.42 -18.58 -14.02
C ALA A 97 6.54 -17.89 -14.79
N SER A 98 7.66 -17.66 -14.14
CA SER A 98 8.89 -17.15 -14.73
C SER A 98 10.11 -17.71 -14.01
N ALA A 99 11.26 -17.70 -14.71
CA ALA A 99 12.56 -17.98 -14.10
C ALA A 99 12.93 -16.92 -13.04
N GLU A 100 12.54 -15.68 -13.29
CA GLU A 100 12.77 -14.56 -12.39
C GLU A 100 11.48 -14.14 -11.68
N PRO A 101 11.38 -14.24 -10.34
CA PRO A 101 10.20 -13.83 -9.59
C PRO A 101 9.79 -12.36 -9.84
N ALA A 102 10.78 -11.51 -10.13
CA ALA A 102 10.54 -10.10 -10.45
C ALA A 102 9.66 -9.89 -11.70
N GLU A 103 9.76 -10.76 -12.70
CA GLU A 103 8.93 -10.71 -13.91
C GLU A 103 7.47 -11.04 -13.60
N CYS A 104 7.22 -12.09 -12.78
CA CYS A 104 5.88 -12.40 -12.30
C CYS A 104 5.26 -11.20 -11.56
N THR A 105 6.00 -10.59 -10.64
CA THR A 105 5.56 -9.39 -9.91
C THR A 105 5.21 -8.24 -10.86
N GLN A 106 6.05 -8.01 -11.90
CA GLN A 106 5.81 -6.94 -12.88
C GLN A 106 4.58 -7.22 -13.73
N PHE A 107 4.42 -8.46 -14.19
CA PHE A 107 3.26 -8.87 -14.96
C PHE A 107 1.96 -8.72 -14.18
N LEU A 108 1.90 -9.22 -12.94
CA LEU A 108 0.74 -9.08 -12.06
C LEU A 108 0.38 -7.61 -11.80
N ARG A 109 1.38 -6.75 -11.60
CA ARG A 109 1.16 -5.30 -11.48
C ARG A 109 0.68 -4.67 -12.79
N ALA A 110 1.15 -5.17 -13.95
CA ALA A 110 0.71 -4.68 -15.24
C ALA A 110 -0.78 -5.02 -15.48
N ILE A 111 -1.23 -6.24 -15.12
CA ILE A 111 -2.64 -6.64 -15.17
C ILE A 111 -3.51 -5.69 -14.33
N VAL A 112 -3.12 -5.44 -13.06
CA VAL A 112 -3.89 -4.54 -12.19
C VAL A 112 -3.98 -3.11 -12.73
N ARG A 113 -2.95 -2.63 -13.41
CA ARG A 113 -2.96 -1.30 -14.05
C ARG A 113 -3.80 -1.27 -15.32
N HIS A 114 -3.81 -2.36 -16.07
CA HIS A 114 -4.54 -2.47 -17.33
C HIS A 114 -6.05 -2.57 -17.12
N VAL A 115 -6.47 -3.30 -16.10
CA VAL A 115 -7.88 -3.35 -15.68
C VAL A 115 -8.27 -1.96 -15.16
N SER A 116 -8.58 -1.07 -16.12
CA SER A 116 -8.62 0.39 -15.98
C SER A 116 -9.67 0.94 -15.02
N TYR A 117 -10.62 0.12 -14.56
CA TYR A 117 -11.63 0.57 -13.61
C TYR A 117 -11.11 0.44 -12.17
N PRO A 118 -11.00 1.57 -11.49
CA PRO A 118 -10.53 1.59 -10.13
C PRO A 118 -11.41 0.72 -9.20
N GLY A 119 -10.81 -0.31 -8.56
CA GLY A 119 -11.46 -1.21 -7.59
C GLY A 119 -11.87 -2.56 -8.17
N VAL A 120 -11.67 -2.78 -9.47
CA VAL A 120 -11.92 -4.06 -10.12
C VAL A 120 -10.77 -5.04 -9.90
N ALA A 121 -9.54 -4.55 -9.77
CA ALA A 121 -8.35 -5.38 -9.59
C ALA A 121 -7.53 -4.98 -8.36
N VAL A 122 -7.00 -5.96 -7.63
CA VAL A 122 -6.14 -5.78 -6.45
C VAL A 122 -4.88 -6.62 -6.57
N PHE A 123 -3.74 -6.02 -6.21
CA PHE A 123 -2.44 -6.69 -6.13
C PHE A 123 -2.09 -7.00 -4.68
N CYS A 124 -1.95 -8.29 -4.35
CA CYS A 124 -1.45 -8.80 -3.09
C CYS A 124 0.03 -9.13 -3.22
N SER A 125 0.87 -8.32 -2.60
CA SER A 125 2.33 -8.48 -2.63
C SER A 125 2.79 -9.76 -1.92
N ALA A 126 3.96 -10.25 -2.29
CA ALA A 126 4.66 -11.29 -1.55
C ALA A 126 5.05 -10.86 -0.13
N GLU A 127 5.19 -9.56 0.12
CA GLU A 127 5.42 -9.01 1.46
C GLU A 127 4.10 -8.82 2.21
N ASP A 128 3.97 -9.51 3.34
CA ASP A 128 2.77 -9.47 4.18
C ASP A 128 2.87 -8.32 5.19
N VAL A 129 2.42 -7.14 4.76
CA VAL A 129 2.43 -5.92 5.59
C VAL A 129 1.08 -5.74 6.30
N HIS A 130 1.12 -5.68 7.63
CA HIS A 130 -0.06 -5.49 8.49
C HIS A 130 0.26 -4.57 9.68
N PRO A 131 -0.77 -3.96 10.31
CA PRO A 131 -0.59 -3.23 11.57
C PRO A 131 -0.19 -4.22 12.69
N HIS A 132 1.01 -4.10 13.21
CA HIS A 132 1.60 -5.06 14.17
C HIS A 132 0.92 -5.09 15.55
N VAL A 133 0.25 -4.02 15.94
CA VAL A 133 -0.42 -3.87 17.27
C VAL A 133 -1.86 -4.38 17.30
N LEU A 134 -2.43 -4.75 16.17
CA LEU A 134 -3.77 -5.31 16.09
C LEU A 134 -3.73 -6.84 16.24
N THR A 135 -4.84 -7.40 16.75
CA THR A 135 -5.09 -8.85 16.66
C THR A 135 -5.65 -9.19 15.27
N VAL A 136 -5.58 -10.48 14.91
CA VAL A 136 -6.11 -10.98 13.63
C VAL A 136 -7.59 -10.61 13.48
N GLU A 137 -8.40 -10.87 14.51
CA GLU A 137 -9.83 -10.52 14.51
C GLU A 137 -10.07 -9.02 14.32
N GLN A 138 -9.35 -8.19 15.07
CA GLN A 138 -9.49 -6.73 14.98
C GLN A 138 -9.19 -6.21 13.58
N LEU A 139 -8.16 -6.75 12.92
CA LEU A 139 -7.85 -6.38 11.54
C LEU A 139 -9.02 -6.72 10.61
N LEU A 140 -9.52 -7.95 10.64
CA LEU A 140 -10.62 -8.39 9.77
C LEU A 140 -11.89 -7.59 10.02
N ARG A 141 -12.25 -7.33 11.28
CA ARG A 141 -13.40 -6.47 11.64
C ARG A 141 -13.26 -5.04 11.09
N PHE A 142 -12.09 -4.42 11.24
CA PHE A 142 -11.86 -3.08 10.68
C PHE A 142 -11.96 -3.06 9.15
N ARG A 143 -11.49 -4.09 8.47
CA ARG A 143 -11.61 -4.19 7.01
C ARG A 143 -13.07 -4.34 6.57
N LEU A 144 -13.86 -5.15 7.27
CA LEU A 144 -15.29 -5.27 7.01
C LEU A 144 -16.03 -3.94 7.22
N ARG A 145 -15.77 -3.25 8.34
CA ARG A 145 -16.37 -1.94 8.62
C ARG A 145 -15.97 -0.85 7.62
N ALA A 146 -14.74 -0.88 7.14
CA ALA A 146 -14.26 0.07 6.13
C ALA A 146 -15.00 -0.08 4.79
N ARG A 147 -15.50 -1.28 4.48
CA ARG A 147 -16.27 -1.53 3.24
C ARG A 147 -17.70 -1.06 3.27
N ALA A 148 -18.25 -0.82 4.41
CA ALA A 148 -19.62 -0.36 4.68
C ALA A 148 -20.66 -1.43 5.00
N VAL A 149 -21.40 -1.13 6.05
CA VAL A 149 -22.83 -1.39 6.22
C VAL A 149 -23.21 -2.86 6.32
N ARG A 150 -22.69 -3.52 7.35
CA ARG A 150 -23.34 -4.73 7.86
C ARG A 150 -24.00 -4.44 9.20
N SER A 151 -25.07 -5.16 9.49
CA SER A 151 -25.54 -5.30 10.87
C SER A 151 -24.43 -5.92 11.72
N PRO A 152 -24.32 -5.59 13.00
CA PRO A 152 -23.27 -6.14 13.86
C PRO A 152 -23.16 -7.66 13.84
N GLY A 153 -24.26 -8.40 13.75
CA GLY A 153 -24.24 -9.87 13.65
C GLY A 153 -23.59 -10.40 12.38
N ALA A 154 -23.87 -9.80 11.23
CA ALA A 154 -23.26 -10.22 9.96
C ALA A 154 -21.75 -9.96 9.87
N GLU A 155 -21.22 -9.01 10.66
CA GLU A 155 -19.76 -8.82 10.78
C GLU A 155 -19.11 -10.00 11.51
N ASP A 156 -19.74 -10.49 12.57
CA ASP A 156 -19.22 -11.59 13.38
C ASP A 156 -19.20 -12.90 12.60
N ASP A 157 -20.29 -13.19 11.89
CA ASP A 157 -20.40 -14.38 11.03
C ASP A 157 -19.34 -14.36 9.91
N ALA A 158 -19.12 -13.20 9.27
CA ALA A 158 -18.13 -13.09 8.21
C ALA A 158 -16.69 -13.26 8.74
N VAL A 159 -16.38 -12.73 9.92
CA VAL A 159 -15.05 -12.92 10.55
C VAL A 159 -14.86 -14.38 10.92
N GLU A 160 -15.84 -15.02 11.55
CA GLU A 160 -15.78 -16.41 11.95
C GLU A 160 -15.55 -17.32 10.73
N LEU A 161 -16.30 -17.09 9.66
CA LEU A 161 -16.16 -17.84 8.42
C LEU A 161 -14.74 -17.72 7.83
N LEU A 162 -14.17 -16.49 7.76
CA LEU A 162 -12.81 -16.29 7.26
C LEU A 162 -11.76 -16.99 8.13
N LEU A 163 -11.93 -16.92 9.45
CA LEU A 163 -11.02 -17.59 10.38
C LEU A 163 -11.02 -19.11 10.16
N ARG A 164 -12.20 -19.72 10.00
CA ARG A 164 -12.37 -21.16 9.73
C ARG A 164 -11.79 -21.56 8.38
N LEU A 165 -12.14 -20.83 7.32
CA LEU A 165 -11.70 -21.14 5.97
C LEU A 165 -10.19 -21.15 5.81
N PHE A 166 -9.51 -20.19 6.41
CA PHE A 166 -8.06 -20.11 6.34
C PHE A 166 -7.35 -20.80 7.50
N ARG A 167 -8.09 -21.54 8.37
CA ARG A 167 -7.55 -22.25 9.55
C ARG A 167 -6.68 -21.34 10.43
N ILE A 168 -7.18 -20.15 10.74
CA ILE A 168 -6.52 -19.15 11.59
C ILE A 168 -7.34 -18.82 12.84
N GLU A 169 -8.25 -19.72 13.25
CA GLU A 169 -9.09 -19.56 14.45
C GLU A 169 -8.26 -19.50 15.73
N SER A 170 -7.27 -20.39 15.84
CA SER A 170 -6.39 -20.51 17.02
C SER A 170 -5.63 -19.22 17.33
N ILE A 171 -5.38 -18.39 16.31
CA ILE A 171 -4.65 -17.12 16.44
C ILE A 171 -5.56 -15.89 16.45
N ARG A 172 -6.87 -16.07 16.58
CA ARG A 172 -7.89 -15.02 16.55
C ARG A 172 -7.52 -13.80 17.39
N ASN A 173 -7.11 -14.03 18.64
CA ASN A 173 -6.77 -13.00 19.61
C ASN A 173 -5.26 -12.70 19.67
N THR A 174 -4.45 -13.34 18.83
CA THR A 174 -3.01 -13.14 18.79
C THR A 174 -2.67 -11.85 18.05
N LEU A 175 -1.68 -11.11 18.55
CA LEU A 175 -1.14 -9.93 17.85
C LEU A 175 -0.50 -10.34 16.54
N ILE A 176 -0.67 -9.54 15.51
CA ILE A 176 -0.04 -9.79 14.21
C ILE A 176 1.49 -9.69 14.34
N GLY A 177 1.97 -8.71 15.12
CA GLY A 177 3.39 -8.55 15.40
C GLY A 177 4.23 -8.09 14.20
N ASN A 178 5.51 -7.88 14.45
CA ASN A 178 6.53 -7.53 13.47
C ASN A 178 7.89 -8.17 13.84
N ALA A 179 8.99 -7.69 13.27
CA ALA A 179 10.34 -8.20 13.59
C ALA A 179 10.75 -7.98 15.06
N VAL A 180 10.16 -6.99 15.75
CA VAL A 180 10.48 -6.62 17.14
C VAL A 180 9.44 -7.19 18.11
N VAL A 181 8.15 -7.09 17.75
CA VAL A 181 7.04 -7.58 18.58
C VAL A 181 6.65 -8.97 18.11
N ARG A 182 6.78 -9.96 19.00
CA ARG A 182 6.38 -11.35 18.70
C ARG A 182 4.89 -11.39 18.34
N GLY A 183 4.58 -12.09 17.25
CA GLY A 183 3.22 -12.22 16.74
C GLY A 183 3.00 -13.55 16.05
N ILE A 184 2.09 -13.57 15.08
CA ILE A 184 1.76 -14.74 14.28
C ILE A 184 2.92 -15.18 13.38
N SER A 185 2.94 -16.47 13.01
CA SER A 185 3.95 -17.06 12.12
C SER A 185 3.85 -16.49 10.69
N GLY A 186 4.90 -16.72 9.87
CA GLY A 186 4.93 -16.26 8.47
C GLY A 186 3.79 -16.86 7.63
N GLY A 187 3.53 -18.17 7.77
CA GLY A 187 2.45 -18.84 7.06
C GLY A 187 1.06 -18.39 7.51
N GLU A 188 0.86 -18.13 8.81
CA GLU A 188 -0.40 -17.54 9.32
C GLU A 188 -0.61 -16.12 8.79
N ARG A 189 0.48 -15.34 8.72
CA ARG A 189 0.45 -13.98 8.17
C ARG A 189 0.09 -13.99 6.69
N ARG A 190 0.62 -14.96 5.92
CA ARG A 190 0.27 -15.13 4.51
C ARG A 190 -1.22 -15.45 4.34
N ARG A 191 -1.75 -16.42 5.11
CA ARG A 191 -3.18 -16.76 5.09
C ARG A 191 -4.07 -15.57 5.45
N LEU A 192 -3.65 -14.77 6.43
CA LEU A 192 -4.33 -13.53 6.79
C LEU A 192 -4.30 -12.50 5.64
N SER A 193 -3.19 -12.38 4.90
CA SER A 193 -3.10 -11.50 3.73
C SER A 193 -4.04 -11.91 2.61
N VAL A 194 -4.20 -13.23 2.39
CA VAL A 194 -5.14 -13.77 1.39
C VAL A 194 -6.59 -13.48 1.81
N ALA A 195 -6.93 -13.72 3.09
CA ALA A 195 -8.24 -13.39 3.64
C ALA A 195 -8.55 -11.88 3.51
N GLU A 196 -7.58 -11.01 3.80
CA GLU A 196 -7.72 -9.56 3.64
C GLU A 196 -7.93 -9.16 2.17
N ALA A 197 -7.25 -9.83 1.22
CA ALA A 197 -7.42 -9.56 -0.20
C ALA A 197 -8.84 -9.89 -0.69
N LEU A 198 -9.43 -10.99 -0.23
CA LEU A 198 -10.83 -11.34 -0.51
C LEU A 198 -11.80 -10.27 0.02
N LEU A 199 -11.52 -9.70 1.20
CA LEU A 199 -12.31 -8.59 1.75
C LEU A 199 -12.23 -7.31 0.92
N SER A 200 -11.28 -7.17 -0.01
CA SER A 200 -11.23 -6.01 -0.90
C SER A 200 -12.43 -5.90 -1.84
N GLY A 201 -13.09 -7.05 -2.17
CA GLY A 201 -14.21 -7.15 -3.11
C GLY A 201 -13.84 -6.78 -4.53
N ALA A 202 -12.58 -6.94 -4.86
CA ALA A 202 -12.13 -6.83 -6.22
C ALA A 202 -12.59 -8.05 -7.03
N ASN A 203 -12.89 -7.84 -8.30
CA ASN A 203 -13.28 -8.90 -9.23
C ASN A 203 -12.07 -9.68 -9.74
N VAL A 204 -10.92 -9.02 -9.76
CA VAL A 204 -9.63 -9.58 -10.19
C VAL A 204 -8.64 -9.49 -9.03
N LEU A 205 -8.12 -10.63 -8.60
CA LEU A 205 -7.14 -10.73 -7.53
C LEU A 205 -5.80 -11.23 -8.10
N CYS A 206 -4.75 -10.47 -7.87
CA CYS A 206 -3.40 -10.82 -8.31
C CYS A 206 -2.54 -11.12 -7.08
N PHE A 207 -2.16 -12.37 -6.88
CA PHE A 207 -1.34 -12.83 -5.76
C PHE A 207 0.11 -13.05 -6.21
N ASP A 208 1.01 -12.30 -5.62
CA ASP A 208 2.43 -12.48 -5.83
C ASP A 208 2.96 -13.46 -4.79
N ASP A 209 3.52 -14.59 -5.26
CA ASP A 209 4.00 -15.72 -4.44
C ASP A 209 2.96 -16.20 -3.41
N LEU A 210 1.81 -16.69 -3.90
CA LEU A 210 0.65 -17.06 -3.09
C LEU A 210 0.97 -18.05 -1.96
N THR A 211 1.86 -19.00 -2.20
CA THR A 211 2.20 -20.10 -1.28
C THR A 211 3.41 -19.82 -0.39
N ARG A 212 3.92 -18.61 -0.40
CA ARG A 212 5.13 -18.24 0.35
C ARG A 212 5.00 -18.56 1.84
N GLY A 213 5.95 -19.35 2.35
CA GLY A 213 6.02 -19.69 3.77
C GLY A 213 4.91 -20.62 4.27
N LEU A 214 4.15 -21.24 3.35
CA LEU A 214 3.19 -22.28 3.66
C LEU A 214 3.83 -23.67 3.44
N ASP A 215 3.48 -24.62 4.28
CA ASP A 215 3.72 -26.04 4.03
C ASP A 215 2.83 -26.57 2.89
N ALA A 216 3.19 -27.70 2.30
CA ALA A 216 2.50 -28.24 1.12
C ALA A 216 1.01 -28.48 1.35
N ALA A 217 0.64 -29.00 2.53
CA ALA A 217 -0.76 -29.27 2.85
C ALA A 217 -1.58 -27.98 3.03
N THR A 218 -1.02 -26.98 3.71
CA THR A 218 -1.65 -25.68 3.91
C THR A 218 -1.71 -24.88 2.59
N ALA A 219 -0.69 -24.97 1.75
CA ALA A 219 -0.68 -24.34 0.42
C ALA A 219 -1.80 -24.92 -0.46
N LEU A 220 -1.93 -26.24 -0.51
CA LEU A 220 -3.01 -26.91 -1.25
C LEU A 220 -4.38 -26.48 -0.73
N HIS A 221 -4.58 -26.48 0.59
CA HIS A 221 -5.84 -26.04 1.20
C HIS A 221 -6.17 -24.58 0.83
N CYS A 222 -5.19 -23.69 0.91
CA CYS A 222 -5.37 -22.27 0.56
C CYS A 222 -5.80 -22.10 -0.91
N VAL A 223 -5.18 -22.83 -1.84
CA VAL A 223 -5.54 -22.78 -3.27
C VAL A 223 -6.93 -23.36 -3.51
N GLN A 224 -7.29 -24.45 -2.84
CA GLN A 224 -8.64 -25.04 -2.91
C GLN A 224 -9.72 -24.10 -2.37
N CYS A 225 -9.46 -23.40 -1.26
CA CYS A 225 -10.36 -22.36 -0.74
C CYS A 225 -10.56 -21.25 -1.78
N LEU A 226 -9.48 -20.78 -2.42
CA LEU A 226 -9.58 -19.77 -3.47
C LEU A 226 -10.35 -20.29 -4.68
N ARG A 227 -10.16 -21.55 -5.08
CA ARG A 227 -10.92 -22.18 -6.17
C ARG A 227 -12.42 -22.18 -5.87
N SER A 228 -12.81 -22.56 -4.64
CA SER A 228 -14.21 -22.55 -4.24
C SER A 228 -14.84 -21.16 -4.31
N VAL A 229 -14.09 -20.11 -3.93
CA VAL A 229 -14.53 -18.72 -4.06
C VAL A 229 -14.68 -18.30 -5.54
N VAL A 230 -13.72 -18.69 -6.37
CA VAL A 230 -13.74 -18.42 -7.82
C VAL A 230 -14.95 -19.05 -8.48
N ASP A 231 -15.26 -20.31 -8.14
CA ASP A 231 -16.40 -21.04 -8.70
C ASP A 231 -17.75 -20.44 -8.23
N ALA A 232 -17.82 -20.00 -6.97
CA ALA A 232 -19.06 -19.42 -6.41
C ALA A 232 -19.37 -18.04 -6.96
N TYR A 233 -18.36 -17.15 -7.05
CA TYR A 233 -18.54 -15.72 -7.35
C TYR A 233 -17.98 -15.28 -8.70
N ARG A 234 -17.45 -16.20 -9.50
CA ARG A 234 -16.84 -15.94 -10.79
C ARG A 234 -15.75 -14.86 -10.74
N LEU A 235 -14.96 -14.86 -9.65
CA LEU A 235 -13.77 -14.03 -9.54
C LEU A 235 -12.71 -14.52 -10.53
N THR A 236 -11.83 -13.62 -10.94
CA THR A 236 -10.63 -13.98 -11.71
C THR A 236 -9.41 -13.88 -10.80
N ILE A 237 -8.61 -14.94 -10.73
CA ILE A 237 -7.40 -14.96 -9.90
C ILE A 237 -6.17 -15.15 -10.79
N PHE A 238 -5.19 -14.28 -10.62
CA PHE A 238 -3.82 -14.47 -11.12
C PHE A 238 -2.91 -14.76 -9.93
N ALA A 239 -2.13 -15.82 -9.99
CA ALA A 239 -1.19 -16.15 -8.92
C ALA A 239 0.17 -16.54 -9.48
N SER A 240 1.25 -16.07 -8.86
CA SER A 240 2.57 -16.67 -8.99
C SER A 240 2.84 -17.58 -7.80
N LEU A 241 3.61 -18.62 -7.99
CA LEU A 241 3.98 -19.60 -6.99
C LEU A 241 5.49 -19.83 -7.05
N SER A 242 6.14 -19.93 -5.89
CA SER A 242 7.57 -20.29 -5.81
C SER A 242 7.78 -21.80 -5.90
N ALA A 243 6.82 -22.59 -5.43
CA ALA A 243 6.80 -24.05 -5.56
C ALA A 243 5.34 -24.52 -5.59
N ALA A 244 5.03 -25.53 -6.39
CA ALA A 244 3.72 -26.10 -6.48
C ALA A 244 3.79 -27.62 -6.66
N SER A 245 2.92 -28.35 -5.94
CA SER A 245 2.67 -29.76 -6.22
C SER A 245 1.82 -29.89 -7.49
N ASP A 246 1.85 -31.07 -8.10
CA ASP A 246 1.04 -31.36 -9.29
C ASP A 246 -0.45 -31.15 -9.06
N THR A 247 -0.91 -31.40 -7.84
CA THR A 247 -2.30 -31.15 -7.43
C THR A 247 -2.65 -29.67 -7.39
N ILE A 248 -1.74 -28.82 -6.92
CA ILE A 248 -1.92 -27.36 -6.94
C ILE A 248 -1.91 -26.85 -8.38
N TYR A 249 -0.96 -27.34 -9.18
CA TYR A 249 -0.84 -26.99 -10.59
C TYR A 249 -2.10 -27.30 -11.40
N ALA A 250 -2.70 -28.48 -11.16
CA ALA A 250 -3.94 -28.92 -11.82
C ALA A 250 -5.19 -28.11 -11.44
N THR A 251 -5.11 -27.29 -10.38
CA THR A 251 -6.25 -26.45 -9.94
C THR A 251 -6.40 -25.19 -10.81
N PHE A 252 -5.38 -24.80 -11.55
CA PHE A 252 -5.40 -23.63 -12.43
C PHE A 252 -5.95 -23.96 -13.81
N ASP A 253 -6.74 -23.04 -14.37
CA ASP A 253 -7.37 -23.18 -15.69
C ASP A 253 -6.41 -22.78 -16.82
N GLN A 254 -5.56 -21.78 -16.56
CA GLN A 254 -4.60 -21.25 -17.52
C GLN A 254 -3.22 -21.06 -16.90
N LEU A 255 -2.21 -21.15 -17.74
CA LEU A 255 -0.81 -20.86 -17.41
C LEU A 255 -0.27 -19.81 -18.36
N VAL A 256 0.42 -18.82 -17.81
CA VAL A 256 1.22 -17.83 -18.55
C VAL A 256 2.67 -17.99 -18.14
N ALA A 257 3.53 -18.36 -19.08
CA ALA A 257 4.97 -18.44 -18.84
C ALA A 257 5.70 -17.25 -19.47
N ILE A 258 6.61 -16.66 -18.67
CA ILE A 258 7.37 -15.45 -19.01
C ILE A 258 8.86 -15.77 -18.94
N ARG A 259 9.64 -15.24 -19.88
CA ARG A 259 11.09 -15.31 -19.87
C ARG A 259 11.70 -14.07 -20.53
N ASP A 260 12.64 -13.43 -19.85
CA ASP A 260 13.32 -12.21 -20.32
C ASP A 260 12.33 -11.14 -20.83
N GLY A 261 11.19 -11.00 -20.14
CA GLY A 261 10.14 -10.06 -20.50
C GLY A 261 9.24 -10.49 -21.66
N HIS A 262 9.42 -11.68 -22.24
CA HIS A 262 8.62 -12.21 -23.34
C HIS A 262 7.63 -13.28 -22.84
N GLN A 263 6.43 -13.30 -23.43
CA GLN A 263 5.48 -14.40 -23.24
C GLN A 263 5.92 -15.59 -24.06
N VAL A 264 6.34 -16.66 -23.39
CA VAL A 264 6.82 -17.90 -24.07
C VAL A 264 5.76 -18.99 -24.13
N PHE A 265 4.69 -18.86 -23.32
CA PHE A 265 3.53 -19.73 -23.37
C PHE A 265 2.28 -19.02 -22.81
N GLY A 266 1.10 -19.42 -23.29
CA GLY A 266 -0.20 -19.01 -22.77
C GLY A 266 -1.26 -20.03 -23.21
N GLY A 267 -1.97 -20.62 -22.22
CA GLY A 267 -2.99 -21.62 -22.50
C GLY A 267 -3.21 -22.57 -21.33
N PRO A 268 -3.99 -23.64 -21.51
CA PRO A 268 -4.27 -24.59 -20.44
C PRO A 268 -2.99 -25.31 -19.99
N PRO A 269 -2.82 -25.55 -18.67
CA PRO A 269 -1.62 -26.21 -18.13
C PRO A 269 -1.33 -27.57 -18.75
N THR A 270 -2.36 -28.29 -19.17
CA THR A 270 -2.27 -29.60 -19.81
C THR A 270 -1.62 -29.58 -21.20
N ALA A 271 -1.64 -28.42 -21.88
CA ALA A 271 -1.07 -28.27 -23.21
C ALA A 271 0.48 -28.27 -23.23
N ILE A 272 1.12 -28.17 -22.10
CA ILE A 272 2.59 -28.30 -21.97
C ILE A 272 3.05 -29.77 -22.02
N ARG A 273 2.15 -30.75 -21.87
CA ARG A 273 2.45 -32.20 -21.95
C ARG A 273 3.15 -32.68 -23.23
N PRO A 274 2.73 -32.26 -24.43
CA PRO A 274 3.29 -32.82 -25.69
C PRO A 274 4.76 -32.50 -25.94
N LEU A 275 5.30 -31.54 -25.28
CA LEU A 275 6.71 -31.15 -25.42
C LEU A 275 7.67 -32.06 -24.60
N ARG A 276 7.12 -33.07 -23.91
CA ARG A 276 7.86 -34.12 -23.17
C ARG A 276 8.52 -35.12 -24.10
N ASP A 277 8.00 -35.26 -25.32
CA ASP A 277 8.43 -36.29 -26.29
C ASP A 277 9.44 -35.76 -27.29
N ASP A 278 10.12 -34.66 -27.05
CA ASP A 278 11.25 -34.21 -27.87
C ASP A 278 12.43 -35.17 -27.63
N PRO A 279 12.84 -35.98 -28.64
CA PRO A 279 13.84 -37.03 -28.50
C PRO A 279 15.24 -36.52 -28.11
N GLN A 280 15.47 -35.23 -28.16
CA GLN A 280 16.73 -34.61 -27.74
C GLN A 280 16.75 -34.17 -26.24
N THR A 281 15.64 -34.26 -25.55
CA THR A 281 15.59 -33.93 -24.12
C THR A 281 15.84 -35.19 -23.32
N GLN A 282 16.91 -35.23 -22.51
CA GLN A 282 17.14 -36.34 -21.58
C GLN A 282 15.88 -36.61 -20.75
N PRO A 283 15.50 -37.90 -20.58
CA PRO A 283 14.36 -38.24 -19.74
C PRO A 283 14.54 -37.64 -18.38
N ALA A 284 13.61 -36.80 -17.99
CA ALA A 284 13.62 -36.19 -16.65
C ALA A 284 13.53 -37.30 -15.58
N PRO A 285 14.17 -37.12 -14.42
CA PRO A 285 14.08 -38.09 -13.36
C PRO A 285 12.60 -38.33 -13.01
N PRO A 286 12.19 -39.59 -12.73
CA PRO A 286 10.80 -39.98 -12.56
C PRO A 286 10.07 -39.34 -11.38
N LEU A 287 10.77 -38.57 -10.55
CA LEU A 287 10.27 -37.87 -9.36
C LEU A 287 10.14 -36.34 -9.52
N ALA A 288 10.46 -35.79 -10.68
CA ALA A 288 10.32 -34.35 -10.89
C ALA A 288 8.85 -33.95 -11.07
N SER A 289 8.40 -32.99 -10.27
CA SER A 289 7.04 -32.45 -10.37
C SER A 289 6.82 -31.72 -11.70
N TYR A 290 5.56 -31.56 -12.08
CA TYR A 290 5.19 -30.77 -13.27
C TYR A 290 5.75 -29.35 -13.23
N PHE A 291 5.83 -28.77 -12.03
CA PHE A 291 6.38 -27.45 -11.81
C PHE A 291 7.89 -27.40 -12.05
N ASP A 292 8.62 -28.45 -11.64
CA ASP A 292 10.06 -28.57 -11.88
C ASP A 292 10.36 -28.69 -13.38
N HIS A 293 9.51 -29.42 -14.13
CA HIS A 293 9.61 -29.50 -15.58
C HIS A 293 9.33 -28.15 -16.27
N LEU A 294 8.32 -27.41 -15.80
CA LEU A 294 8.02 -26.07 -16.27
C LEU A 294 9.19 -25.12 -16.02
N HIS A 295 9.72 -25.17 -14.77
CA HIS A 295 10.85 -24.35 -14.37
C HIS A 295 12.11 -24.68 -15.14
N ALA A 296 12.41 -25.97 -15.38
CA ALA A 296 13.55 -26.43 -16.16
C ALA A 296 13.47 -26.02 -17.65
N ARG A 297 12.26 -25.73 -18.17
CA ARG A 297 12.05 -25.23 -19.54
C ARG A 297 12.14 -23.73 -19.65
N ILE A 298 11.65 -23.01 -18.65
CA ILE A 298 11.74 -21.55 -18.59
C ILE A 298 13.18 -21.14 -18.25
N VAL A 299 13.88 -21.92 -17.39
CA VAL A 299 15.29 -21.71 -17.03
C VAL A 299 16.20 -22.42 -18.02
N PRO A 300 17.13 -21.76 -18.69
CA PRO A 300 18.03 -22.39 -19.65
C PRO A 300 19.05 -23.28 -18.95
N ARG A 301 18.86 -24.59 -18.99
CA ARG A 301 19.96 -25.53 -18.93
C ARG A 301 20.37 -25.84 -20.36
N ALA A 302 21.36 -25.13 -20.88
CA ALA A 302 22.05 -25.43 -22.15
C ALA A 302 21.18 -25.52 -23.43
N SER A 303 19.96 -25.00 -23.50
CA SER A 303 19.23 -24.92 -24.77
C SER A 303 19.65 -23.68 -25.54
N SER A 304 20.02 -23.86 -26.79
CA SER A 304 20.46 -22.83 -27.74
C SER A 304 19.37 -21.81 -28.14
N ARG A 305 18.13 -21.98 -27.67
CA ARG A 305 16.98 -21.12 -28.04
C ARG A 305 16.90 -19.88 -27.10
N THR A 306 16.88 -18.72 -27.74
CA THR A 306 16.68 -17.45 -27.01
C THR A 306 15.22 -17.30 -26.58
N ALA A 307 14.95 -16.41 -25.59
CA ALA A 307 13.58 -16.09 -25.20
C ALA A 307 12.72 -15.57 -26.37
N HIS A 308 13.37 -14.88 -27.29
CA HIS A 308 12.73 -14.39 -28.52
C HIS A 308 12.30 -15.53 -29.43
N ASP A 309 13.16 -16.55 -29.67
CA ASP A 309 12.82 -17.70 -30.50
C ASP A 309 11.65 -18.51 -29.92
N MET A 310 11.60 -18.62 -28.58
CA MET A 310 10.49 -19.26 -27.87
C MET A 310 9.19 -18.45 -27.98
N ALA A 311 9.27 -17.14 -27.88
CA ALA A 311 8.12 -16.26 -28.04
C ALA A 311 7.58 -16.30 -29.49
N ASP A 312 8.47 -16.30 -30.50
CA ASP A 312 8.08 -16.43 -31.90
C ASP A 312 7.45 -17.81 -32.18
N ALA A 313 7.96 -18.86 -31.57
CA ALA A 313 7.36 -20.21 -31.67
C ALA A 313 5.96 -20.24 -31.02
N PHE A 314 5.79 -19.59 -29.86
CA PHE A 314 4.48 -19.47 -29.22
C PHE A 314 3.49 -18.68 -30.09
N GLN A 315 3.91 -17.56 -30.67
CA GLN A 315 3.04 -16.77 -31.57
C GLN A 315 2.55 -17.53 -32.81
N ARG A 316 3.27 -18.56 -33.22
CA ARG A 316 2.86 -19.46 -34.32
C ARG A 316 1.99 -20.63 -33.86
N SER A 317 1.79 -20.79 -32.54
CA SER A 317 1.02 -21.91 -32.00
C SER A 317 -0.49 -21.71 -32.17
N ALA A 318 -1.24 -22.83 -32.22
CA ALA A 318 -2.70 -22.81 -32.26
C ALA A 318 -3.29 -22.08 -31.04
N HIS A 319 -2.73 -22.27 -29.86
CA HIS A 319 -3.19 -21.60 -28.61
C HIS A 319 -3.10 -20.07 -28.68
N TYR A 320 -2.06 -19.54 -29.34
CA TYR A 320 -1.97 -18.09 -29.55
C TYR A 320 -3.03 -17.61 -30.56
N ALA A 321 -3.25 -18.36 -31.64
CA ALA A 321 -4.28 -18.03 -32.61
C ALA A 321 -5.68 -18.00 -31.96
N ASP A 322 -6.01 -19.01 -31.16
CA ASP A 322 -7.28 -19.10 -30.45
C ASP A 322 -7.45 -17.91 -29.48
N THR A 323 -6.39 -17.59 -28.71
CA THR A 323 -6.40 -16.43 -27.81
C THR A 323 -6.58 -15.12 -28.57
N ALA A 324 -5.92 -14.98 -29.72
CA ALA A 324 -6.02 -13.78 -30.56
C ALA A 324 -7.43 -13.59 -31.14
N VAL A 325 -8.08 -14.68 -31.56
CA VAL A 325 -9.47 -14.68 -32.06
C VAL A 325 -10.42 -14.26 -30.91
N CYS A 326 -10.35 -14.91 -29.76
CA CYS A 326 -11.17 -14.57 -28.60
C CYS A 326 -11.00 -13.09 -28.18
N LEU A 327 -9.76 -12.61 -28.17
CA LEU A 327 -9.43 -11.22 -27.85
C LEU A 327 -10.01 -10.24 -28.88
N ALA A 328 -9.88 -10.55 -30.17
CA ALA A 328 -10.41 -9.72 -31.26
C ALA A 328 -11.95 -9.64 -31.20
N THR A 329 -12.61 -10.77 -30.99
CA THR A 329 -14.07 -10.85 -30.84
C THR A 329 -14.55 -10.00 -29.65
N TYR A 330 -13.91 -10.17 -28.49
CA TYR A 330 -14.25 -9.39 -27.29
C TYR A 330 -14.07 -7.88 -27.49
N LEU A 331 -12.96 -7.46 -28.09
CA LEU A 331 -12.71 -6.05 -28.38
C LEU A 331 -13.70 -5.46 -29.39
N ALA A 332 -14.14 -6.24 -30.37
CA ALA A 332 -15.17 -5.84 -31.33
C ALA A 332 -16.54 -5.67 -30.65
N GLU A 333 -16.90 -6.59 -29.74
CA GLU A 333 -18.13 -6.51 -28.95
C GLU A 333 -18.12 -5.29 -27.99
N GLU A 334 -16.98 -5.02 -27.36
CA GLU A 334 -16.81 -3.86 -26.45
C GLU A 334 -16.92 -2.53 -27.22
N GLN A 335 -16.45 -2.47 -28.46
CA GLN A 335 -16.58 -1.31 -29.34
C GLN A 335 -18.01 -1.14 -29.87
N ALA A 336 -18.69 -2.25 -30.19
CA ALA A 336 -20.06 -2.22 -30.72
C ALA A 336 -21.11 -1.89 -29.65
N SER A 337 -20.86 -2.21 -28.40
CA SER A 337 -21.73 -1.91 -27.26
C SER A 337 -21.00 -1.03 -26.26
N PRO A 338 -20.93 0.30 -26.47
CA PRO A 338 -20.33 1.18 -25.50
C PRO A 338 -21.10 1.04 -24.18
N ARG A 339 -20.45 0.44 -23.19
CA ARG A 339 -21.02 0.25 -21.84
C ARG A 339 -21.64 1.56 -21.38
N SER A 340 -22.96 1.57 -21.26
CA SER A 340 -23.68 2.68 -20.69
C SER A 340 -23.05 3.04 -19.34
N SER A 341 -22.32 4.14 -19.32
CA SER A 341 -21.62 4.68 -18.14
C SER A 341 -22.58 5.17 -17.04
N ASN A 342 -23.88 4.87 -17.16
CA ASN A 342 -24.95 5.38 -16.32
C ASN A 342 -25.27 4.55 -15.07
N GLN A 343 -24.43 3.59 -14.67
CA GLN A 343 -24.52 3.08 -13.31
C GLN A 343 -23.70 3.92 -12.34
N SER A 344 -24.05 5.20 -12.25
CA SER A 344 -23.61 6.02 -11.14
C SER A 344 -24.34 5.55 -9.87
N PRO A 345 -23.64 5.05 -8.85
CA PRO A 345 -24.30 4.57 -7.63
C PRO A 345 -25.01 5.72 -6.96
N ARG A 346 -26.27 5.49 -6.61
CA ARG A 346 -27.25 6.39 -5.96
C ARG A 346 -26.61 7.32 -4.94
N HIS A 347 -26.68 8.62 -5.22
CA HIS A 347 -25.98 9.70 -4.51
C HIS A 347 -26.42 9.89 -3.04
N HIS A 348 -27.63 9.48 -2.66
CA HIS A 348 -28.16 9.69 -1.30
C HIS A 348 -27.63 8.71 -0.24
N GLN A 349 -27.33 7.48 -0.59
CA GLN A 349 -26.77 6.48 0.34
C GLN A 349 -25.30 6.77 0.72
N LYS A 350 -24.62 7.63 -0.05
CA LYS A 350 -23.18 7.94 0.13
C LYS A 350 -22.87 8.76 1.39
N ARG A 351 -23.76 9.61 1.88
CA ARG A 351 -23.46 10.56 2.97
C ARG A 351 -23.41 9.88 4.34
N HIS A 352 -24.39 9.04 4.66
CA HIS A 352 -24.42 8.27 5.91
C HIS A 352 -23.32 7.19 5.97
N ALA A 353 -23.01 6.55 4.83
CA ALA A 353 -21.92 5.62 4.72
C ALA A 353 -20.55 6.29 4.98
N THR A 354 -20.36 7.54 4.57
CA THR A 354 -19.11 8.28 4.80
C THR A 354 -18.91 8.60 6.27
N TYR A 355 -19.94 9.05 6.98
CA TYR A 355 -19.85 9.35 8.43
C TYR A 355 -19.48 8.09 9.24
N ARG A 356 -20.17 6.96 9.02
CA ARG A 356 -19.86 5.69 9.70
C ARG A 356 -18.42 5.23 9.43
N LYS A 357 -17.92 5.41 8.21
CA LYS A 357 -16.53 5.11 7.85
C LYS A 357 -15.55 5.98 8.62
N VAL A 358 -15.80 7.28 8.72
CA VAL A 358 -14.95 8.22 9.48
C VAL A 358 -14.93 7.83 10.96
N VAL A 359 -16.08 7.51 11.56
CA VAL A 359 -16.17 7.08 12.96
C VAL A 359 -15.40 5.78 13.17
N ALA A 360 -15.55 4.79 12.29
CA ALA A 360 -14.81 3.52 12.37
C ALA A 360 -13.28 3.74 12.25
N LEU A 361 -12.86 4.70 11.40
CA LEU A 361 -11.46 5.08 11.26
C LEU A 361 -10.93 5.80 12.51
N LEU A 362 -11.71 6.71 13.09
CA LEU A 362 -11.36 7.37 14.35
C LEU A 362 -11.19 6.35 15.47
N GLN A 363 -12.14 5.42 15.62
CA GLN A 363 -12.06 4.34 16.60
C GLN A 363 -10.82 3.46 16.39
N ARG A 364 -10.50 3.13 15.13
CA ARG A 364 -9.29 2.38 14.79
C ARG A 364 -8.03 3.14 15.16
N GLN A 365 -7.92 4.40 14.78
CA GLN A 365 -6.73 5.22 15.09
C GLN A 365 -6.56 5.42 16.59
N MET A 366 -7.65 5.66 17.32
CA MET A 366 -7.61 5.75 18.77
C MET A 366 -7.17 4.43 19.40
N LEU A 367 -7.68 3.29 18.91
CA LEU A 367 -7.26 1.98 19.40
C LEU A 367 -5.78 1.70 19.11
N LEU A 368 -5.29 2.06 17.91
CA LEU A 368 -3.87 1.93 17.56
C LEU A 368 -2.99 2.74 18.51
N ALA A 369 -3.36 4.00 18.75
CA ALA A 369 -2.64 4.87 19.67
C ALA A 369 -2.67 4.35 21.12
N TRP A 370 -3.84 3.88 21.59
CA TRP A 370 -3.98 3.33 22.93
C TRP A 370 -3.21 2.02 23.14
N LYS A 371 -3.11 1.19 22.12
CA LYS A 371 -2.30 -0.05 22.17
C LYS A 371 -0.81 0.22 22.20
N ASP A 372 -0.36 1.32 21.59
CA ASP A 372 1.03 1.78 21.66
C ASP A 372 1.26 2.72 22.87
N ARG A 373 0.63 2.38 24.01
CA ARG A 373 0.69 3.19 25.25
C ARG A 373 2.11 3.41 25.75
N PHE A 374 3.02 2.48 25.49
CA PHE A 374 4.42 2.64 25.90
C PHE A 374 5.07 3.84 25.18
N ALA A 375 4.94 3.92 23.87
CA ALA A 375 5.46 5.05 23.08
C ALA A 375 4.77 6.38 23.47
N LEU A 376 3.46 6.35 23.76
CA LEU A 376 2.73 7.52 24.25
C LEU A 376 3.25 7.99 25.61
N THR A 377 3.37 7.10 26.60
CA THR A 377 3.84 7.46 27.95
C THR A 377 5.28 7.96 27.92
N VAL A 378 6.18 7.30 27.20
CA VAL A 378 7.56 7.77 27.04
C VAL A 378 7.59 9.17 26.41
N SER A 379 6.78 9.41 25.39
CA SER A 379 6.70 10.72 24.74
C SER A 379 6.22 11.81 25.70
N TRP A 380 5.22 11.55 26.54
CA TRP A 380 4.72 12.50 27.54
C TRP A 380 5.75 12.79 28.62
N ILE A 381 6.45 11.75 29.11
CA ILE A 381 7.54 11.92 30.10
C ILE A 381 8.67 12.77 29.50
N LEU A 382 9.08 12.53 28.26
CA LEU A 382 10.12 13.33 27.61
C LEU A 382 9.73 14.80 27.47
N PHE A 383 8.46 15.12 27.18
CA PHE A 383 7.98 16.51 27.13
C PHE A 383 7.91 17.16 28.51
N LEU A 384 7.54 16.40 29.55
CA LEU A 384 7.58 16.85 30.93
C LEU A 384 9.02 17.18 31.34
N VAL A 385 9.96 16.27 31.08
CA VAL A 385 11.38 16.47 31.41
C VAL A 385 11.93 17.68 30.66
N LEU A 386 11.67 17.78 29.34
CA LEU A 386 12.10 18.92 28.54
C LEU A 386 11.53 20.24 29.08
N GLY A 387 10.22 20.28 29.38
CA GLY A 387 9.57 21.45 29.94
C GLY A 387 10.12 21.86 31.32
N CYS A 388 10.36 20.88 32.19
CA CYS A 388 10.99 21.11 33.49
C CYS A 388 12.43 21.60 33.37
N THR A 389 13.22 20.99 32.47
CA THR A 389 14.62 21.38 32.21
C THR A 389 14.72 22.85 31.76
N ILE A 390 13.92 23.23 30.75
CA ILE A 390 13.89 24.62 30.25
C ILE A 390 13.33 25.56 31.35
N GLY A 391 12.26 25.16 32.06
CA GLY A 391 11.65 25.93 33.09
C GLY A 391 12.56 26.19 34.29
N LEU A 392 13.33 25.19 34.73
CA LEU A 392 14.29 25.30 35.83
C LEU A 392 15.53 26.09 35.40
N ALA A 393 16.05 25.90 34.19
CA ALA A 393 17.19 26.66 33.66
C ALA A 393 16.90 28.19 33.63
N CYS A 394 15.64 28.55 33.43
CA CYS A 394 15.17 29.93 33.38
C CYS A 394 14.24 30.27 34.57
N PHE A 395 14.53 29.75 35.75
CA PHE A 395 13.65 29.90 36.93
C PHE A 395 13.54 31.37 37.36
N GLN A 396 12.30 31.85 37.49
CA GLN A 396 11.95 33.19 38.00
C GLN A 396 12.78 34.34 37.36
N LEU A 397 12.78 34.47 36.05
CA LEU A 397 13.50 35.51 35.33
C LEU A 397 13.12 36.91 35.80
N GLN A 398 14.12 37.69 36.24
CA GLN A 398 13.95 39.06 36.71
C GLN A 398 13.44 40.01 35.62
N ARG A 399 12.69 41.05 36.00
CA ARG A 399 12.16 42.08 35.08
C ARG A 399 13.18 43.20 34.83
N THR A 400 14.39 42.83 34.40
CA THR A 400 15.50 43.74 34.05
C THR A 400 15.78 43.69 32.57
N GLY A 401 16.58 44.60 32.02
CA GLY A 401 17.00 44.58 30.60
C GLY A 401 17.70 43.28 30.21
N ALA A 402 18.59 42.74 31.06
CA ALA A 402 19.20 41.42 30.87
C ALA A 402 18.16 40.30 30.95
N GLY A 403 17.15 40.43 31.82
CA GLY A 403 16.04 39.49 31.90
C GLY A 403 15.14 39.48 30.66
N ALA A 404 15.04 40.58 29.91
CA ALA A 404 14.31 40.63 28.65
C ALA A 404 14.99 39.77 27.54
N GLN A 405 16.32 39.87 27.47
CA GLN A 405 17.09 39.03 26.50
C GLN A 405 16.98 37.55 26.86
N ALA A 406 17.08 37.21 28.14
CA ALA A 406 16.91 35.83 28.62
C ALA A 406 15.51 35.28 28.33
N ARG A 407 14.44 36.12 28.43
CA ARG A 407 13.08 35.73 28.02
C ARG A 407 12.95 35.48 26.54
N GLY A 408 13.58 36.31 25.70
CA GLY A 408 13.65 36.05 24.26
C GLY A 408 14.32 34.71 23.95
N GLY A 409 15.44 34.40 24.61
CA GLY A 409 16.13 33.10 24.49
C GLY A 409 15.27 31.93 24.95
N LEU A 410 14.54 32.09 26.07
CA LEU A 410 13.59 31.11 26.57
C LEU A 410 12.49 30.80 25.53
N LEU A 411 11.81 31.83 25.04
CA LEU A 411 10.73 31.68 24.06
C LEU A 411 11.22 31.04 22.77
N TYR A 412 12.39 31.42 22.33
CA TYR A 412 13.05 30.79 21.18
C TYR A 412 13.35 29.32 21.42
N THR A 413 13.87 28.96 22.59
CA THR A 413 14.16 27.56 22.97
C THR A 413 12.87 26.74 23.03
N CYS A 414 11.76 27.31 23.50
CA CYS A 414 10.45 26.65 23.50
C CYS A 414 9.97 26.36 22.06
N VAL A 415 10.07 27.34 21.17
CA VAL A 415 9.72 27.22 19.74
C VAL A 415 10.56 26.12 19.07
N LEU A 416 11.87 26.09 19.34
CA LEU A 416 12.77 25.06 18.82
C LEU A 416 12.43 23.66 19.36
N GLY A 417 12.23 23.51 20.67
CA GLY A 417 11.90 22.24 21.31
C GLY A 417 10.63 21.60 20.73
N ILE A 418 9.62 22.41 20.51
CA ILE A 418 8.37 21.99 19.87
C ILE A 418 8.61 21.57 18.40
N ALA A 419 9.40 22.34 17.66
CA ALA A 419 9.66 22.07 16.25
C ALA A 419 10.49 20.78 16.02
N VAL A 420 11.53 20.56 16.85
CA VAL A 420 12.36 19.34 16.83
C VAL A 420 11.51 18.10 17.14
N SER A 421 10.63 18.18 18.12
CA SER A 421 9.80 17.06 18.53
C SER A 421 8.86 16.58 17.42
N ALA A 422 8.46 17.44 16.50
CA ALA A 422 7.62 17.10 15.35
C ALA A 422 8.38 16.32 14.26
N GLN A 423 9.73 16.24 14.30
CA GLN A 423 10.50 15.51 13.27
C GLN A 423 10.27 13.98 13.28
N VAL A 424 9.83 13.42 14.39
CA VAL A 424 9.47 12.00 14.51
C VAL A 424 8.42 11.59 13.48
N GLU A 425 7.58 12.52 13.04
CA GLU A 425 6.54 12.26 12.03
C GLU A 425 7.09 11.90 10.65
N VAL A 426 8.31 12.29 10.33
CA VAL A 426 9.00 11.89 9.10
C VAL A 426 9.19 10.35 9.10
N ALA A 427 9.67 9.81 10.22
CA ALA A 427 9.88 8.37 10.36
C ALA A 427 8.56 7.60 10.31
N LYS A 428 7.56 8.02 11.07
CA LYS A 428 6.23 7.39 11.08
C LYS A 428 5.62 7.36 9.67
N THR A 429 5.72 8.46 8.93
CA THR A 429 5.16 8.57 7.58
C THR A 429 5.92 7.73 6.57
N THR A 430 7.24 7.72 6.61
CA THR A 430 8.06 6.96 5.65
C THR A 430 7.99 5.46 5.88
N LEU A 431 8.11 5.00 7.12
CA LEU A 431 8.05 3.58 7.50
C LEU A 431 6.63 3.02 7.39
N GLY A 432 5.60 3.83 7.62
CA GLY A 432 4.18 3.45 7.45
C GLY A 432 3.71 3.33 6.00
N ARG A 433 4.51 3.78 5.03
CA ARG A 433 4.13 3.85 3.61
C ARG A 433 3.70 2.52 2.97
N PRO A 434 4.37 1.37 3.20
CA PRO A 434 3.97 0.10 2.64
C PRO A 434 2.53 -0.28 3.04
N LEU A 435 2.21 -0.09 4.33
CA LEU A 435 0.86 -0.33 4.85
C LEU A 435 -0.18 0.60 4.21
N LEU A 436 0.12 1.89 4.11
CA LEU A 436 -0.78 2.88 3.49
C LEU A 436 -1.05 2.57 2.01
N ARG A 437 0.00 2.21 1.27
CA ARG A 437 -0.14 1.79 -0.13
C ARG A 437 -1.07 0.59 -0.27
N LYS A 438 -0.92 -0.42 0.59
CA LYS A 438 -1.80 -1.59 0.62
C LYS A 438 -3.25 -1.20 0.90
N VAL A 439 -3.50 -0.38 1.93
CA VAL A 439 -4.84 0.06 2.32
C VAL A 439 -5.54 0.83 1.20
N PHE A 440 -4.82 1.72 0.53
CA PHE A 440 -5.36 2.50 -0.58
C PHE A 440 -5.52 1.68 -1.87
N ALA A 441 -4.59 0.76 -2.16
CA ALA A 441 -4.70 -0.14 -3.30
C ALA A 441 -5.91 -1.08 -3.17
N TYR A 442 -6.18 -1.58 -1.96
CA TYR A 442 -7.36 -2.42 -1.67
C TYR A 442 -8.66 -1.61 -1.53
N ARG A 443 -8.58 -0.27 -1.61
CA ARG A 443 -9.72 0.65 -1.50
C ARG A 443 -10.57 0.49 -0.25
N PHE A 444 -10.00 -0.01 0.81
CA PHE A 444 -10.67 -0.01 2.10
C PHE A 444 -11.01 1.41 2.55
N GLU A 445 -10.12 2.35 2.26
CA GLU A 445 -10.22 3.74 2.72
C GLU A 445 -9.87 4.73 1.61
N ARG A 446 -10.51 5.91 1.65
CA ARG A 446 -10.11 7.02 0.79
C ARG A 446 -8.96 7.78 1.48
N PRO A 447 -7.94 8.24 0.73
CA PRO A 447 -6.84 8.99 1.32
C PRO A 447 -7.30 10.18 2.18
N ALA A 448 -8.29 10.95 1.71
CA ALA A 448 -8.82 12.10 2.44
C ALA A 448 -9.43 11.71 3.80
N THR A 449 -10.28 10.65 3.84
CA THR A 449 -10.91 10.20 5.09
C THR A 449 -9.90 9.59 6.06
N PHE A 450 -8.88 8.91 5.55
CA PHE A 450 -7.78 8.39 6.37
C PHE A 450 -7.01 9.54 7.05
N TRP A 451 -6.55 10.52 6.25
CA TRP A 451 -5.76 11.62 6.79
C TRP A 451 -6.56 12.52 7.73
N THR A 452 -7.85 12.76 7.47
CA THR A 452 -8.69 13.52 8.41
C THR A 452 -8.85 12.81 9.74
N ALA A 453 -9.08 11.51 9.75
CA ALA A 453 -9.17 10.72 10.98
C ALA A 453 -7.82 10.68 11.73
N GLN A 454 -6.72 10.52 11.01
CA GLN A 454 -5.37 10.51 11.59
C GLN A 454 -5.05 11.87 12.24
N ILE A 455 -5.27 12.99 11.53
CA ILE A 455 -5.01 14.33 12.05
C ILE A 455 -5.87 14.61 13.27
N ALA A 456 -7.16 14.22 13.28
CA ALA A 456 -8.04 14.46 14.41
C ALA A 456 -7.57 13.75 15.70
N VAL A 457 -7.18 12.46 15.59
CA VAL A 457 -6.68 11.70 16.76
C VAL A 457 -5.33 12.23 17.21
N ASP A 458 -4.42 12.51 16.28
CA ASP A 458 -3.11 13.05 16.63
C ASP A 458 -3.23 14.43 17.27
N THR A 459 -4.10 15.32 16.76
CA THR A 459 -4.34 16.64 17.37
C THR A 459 -4.79 16.50 18.81
N MET A 460 -5.68 15.57 19.11
CA MET A 460 -6.15 15.32 20.46
C MET A 460 -5.03 14.83 21.39
N LEU A 461 -4.24 13.85 20.96
CA LEU A 461 -3.17 13.27 21.78
C LEU A 461 -1.97 14.21 21.95
N GLU A 462 -1.62 14.91 20.89
CA GLU A 462 -0.48 15.83 20.86
C GLU A 462 -0.78 17.13 21.62
N SER A 463 -2.03 17.60 21.61
CA SER A 463 -2.42 18.76 22.41
C SER A 463 -2.17 18.56 23.90
N MET A 464 -2.41 17.35 24.42
CA MET A 464 -2.11 17.02 25.81
C MET A 464 -0.61 17.10 26.11
N ARG A 465 0.22 16.65 25.20
CA ARG A 465 1.69 16.67 25.32
C ARG A 465 2.23 18.11 25.34
N VAL A 466 1.77 18.93 24.39
CA VAL A 466 2.15 20.36 24.34
C VAL A 466 1.62 21.11 25.55
N PHE A 467 0.43 20.76 26.09
CA PHE A 467 -0.14 21.34 27.29
C PHE A 467 0.73 21.07 28.53
N ILE A 468 1.20 19.83 28.72
CA ILE A 468 2.12 19.48 29.83
C ILE A 468 3.39 20.31 29.73
N PHE A 469 4.00 20.41 28.55
CA PHE A 469 5.19 21.23 28.31
C PHE A 469 4.93 22.70 28.63
N ALA A 470 3.83 23.24 28.10
CA ALA A 470 3.48 24.66 28.30
C ALA A 470 3.29 25.03 29.78
N ILE A 471 2.60 24.17 30.56
CA ILE A 471 2.44 24.38 32.01
C ILE A 471 3.81 24.45 32.70
N CYS A 472 4.68 23.46 32.45
CA CYS A 472 5.99 23.43 33.12
C CYS A 472 6.80 24.69 32.82
N VAL A 473 6.91 25.05 31.55
CA VAL A 473 7.68 26.23 31.18
C VAL A 473 7.05 27.51 31.73
N TYR A 474 5.76 27.74 31.48
CA TYR A 474 5.09 28.99 31.76
C TYR A 474 5.12 29.38 33.25
N PHE A 475 4.82 28.41 34.11
CA PHE A 475 4.74 28.68 35.57
C PHE A 475 6.11 28.68 36.23
N LEU A 476 7.06 27.85 35.84
CA LEU A 476 8.41 27.84 36.41
C LEU A 476 9.20 29.10 36.07
N THR A 477 9.04 29.63 34.86
CA THR A 477 9.77 30.84 34.41
C THR A 477 9.12 32.16 34.83
N ALA A 478 7.95 32.09 35.50
CA ALA A 478 7.18 33.25 35.93
C ALA A 478 6.88 34.26 34.79
N LEU A 479 6.46 33.77 33.64
CA LEU A 479 5.91 34.60 32.57
C LEU A 479 4.65 35.33 33.06
N HIS A 480 4.01 36.12 32.21
CA HIS A 480 2.90 36.99 32.64
C HIS A 480 1.72 36.16 33.19
N ARG A 481 1.46 36.24 34.53
CA ARG A 481 0.51 35.38 35.25
C ARG A 481 -0.97 35.77 35.04
N THR A 482 -1.42 35.79 33.79
CA THR A 482 -2.84 35.98 33.45
C THR A 482 -3.33 34.81 32.62
N ALA A 483 -4.58 34.38 32.82
CA ALA A 483 -5.17 33.26 32.07
C ALA A 483 -5.19 33.50 30.57
N PRO A 484 -5.54 34.69 30.03
CA PRO A 484 -5.50 34.94 28.59
C PRO A 484 -4.10 34.78 27.97
N ALA A 485 -3.06 35.26 28.69
CA ALA A 485 -1.68 35.16 28.19
C ALA A 485 -1.19 33.71 28.16
N PHE A 486 -1.56 32.89 29.15
CA PHE A 486 -1.28 31.45 29.11
C PHE A 486 -1.99 30.75 27.97
N LEU A 487 -3.28 31.04 27.76
CA LEU A 487 -4.04 30.42 26.64
C LEU A 487 -3.50 30.86 25.29
N TYR A 488 -3.06 32.11 25.14
CA TYR A 488 -2.41 32.60 23.95
C TYR A 488 -1.08 31.86 23.68
N PHE A 489 -0.22 31.73 24.71
CA PHE A 489 1.04 31.00 24.64
C PHE A 489 0.80 29.53 24.21
N LEU A 490 -0.15 28.86 24.85
CA LEU A 490 -0.53 27.50 24.53
C LEU A 490 -1.03 27.38 23.09
N ALA A 491 -1.90 28.29 22.65
CA ALA A 491 -2.44 28.28 21.29
C ALA A 491 -1.35 28.44 20.23
N VAL A 492 -0.39 29.35 20.43
CA VAL A 492 0.74 29.54 19.51
C VAL A 492 1.60 28.29 19.43
N LEU A 493 1.94 27.65 20.57
CA LEU A 493 2.72 26.41 20.58
C LEU A 493 1.99 25.25 19.92
N LEU A 494 0.68 25.11 20.12
CA LEU A 494 -0.15 24.09 19.46
C LEU A 494 -0.19 24.30 17.94
N LEU A 495 -0.43 25.51 17.48
CA LEU A 495 -0.44 25.84 16.05
C LEU A 495 0.92 25.58 15.42
N LEU A 496 2.01 25.98 16.07
CA LEU A 496 3.36 25.70 15.64
C LEU A 496 3.62 24.20 15.51
N TYR A 497 3.24 23.43 16.55
CA TYR A 497 3.40 21.98 16.55
C TYR A 497 2.66 21.34 15.37
N MET A 498 1.38 21.67 15.20
CA MET A 498 0.56 21.14 14.10
C MET A 498 1.12 21.49 12.72
N CYS A 499 1.57 22.74 12.55
CA CYS A 499 2.21 23.17 11.30
C CYS A 499 3.46 22.32 10.98
N ASN A 500 4.36 22.12 11.96
CA ASN A 500 5.55 21.31 11.78
C ASN A 500 5.23 19.82 11.56
N VAL A 501 4.24 19.25 12.24
CA VAL A 501 3.76 17.87 12.01
C VAL A 501 3.31 17.69 10.55
N LEU A 502 2.45 18.58 10.06
CA LEU A 502 1.93 18.51 8.70
C LEU A 502 3.05 18.68 7.66
N MET A 503 3.98 19.60 7.90
CA MET A 503 5.14 19.80 7.04
C MET A 503 6.04 18.55 7.00
N ASN A 504 6.38 17.98 8.15
CA ASN A 504 7.21 16.78 8.23
C ASN A 504 6.53 15.55 7.58
N ARG A 505 5.21 15.41 7.71
CA ARG A 505 4.42 14.41 6.99
C ARG A 505 4.47 14.63 5.49
N ALA A 506 4.35 15.87 5.02
CA ALA A 506 4.46 16.19 3.61
C ALA A 506 5.85 15.81 3.07
N ILE A 507 6.93 16.18 3.76
CA ILE A 507 8.30 15.77 3.41
C ILE A 507 8.41 14.23 3.39
N GLY A 508 7.89 13.56 4.43
CA GLY A 508 7.85 12.11 4.50
C GLY A 508 7.10 11.46 3.32
N CYS A 509 6.01 12.04 2.84
CA CYS A 509 5.27 11.54 1.67
C CYS A 509 6.01 11.78 0.35
N MET A 510 6.75 12.89 0.24
CA MET A 510 7.40 13.33 -1.00
C MET A 510 8.73 12.63 -1.29
N CYS A 511 9.49 12.27 -0.27
CA CYS A 511 10.80 11.64 -0.41
C CYS A 511 10.66 10.13 -0.68
N ARG A 512 11.57 9.51 -1.44
CA ARG A 512 11.51 8.08 -1.78
C ARG A 512 11.96 7.17 -0.64
N THR A 513 13.07 7.52 -0.01
CA THR A 513 13.72 6.75 1.05
C THR A 513 13.63 7.47 2.39
N PHE A 514 13.75 6.72 3.46
CA PHE A 514 13.81 7.27 4.81
C PHE A 514 14.97 8.26 4.97
N ASP A 515 16.17 7.90 4.47
CA ASP A 515 17.35 8.74 4.56
C ASP A 515 17.19 10.09 3.84
N SER A 516 16.59 10.07 2.63
CA SER A 516 16.33 11.32 1.91
C SER A 516 15.31 12.19 2.62
N ALA A 517 14.30 11.58 3.26
CA ALA A 517 13.27 12.31 3.99
C ALA A 517 13.84 12.99 5.23
N ILE A 518 14.65 12.26 6.02
CA ILE A 518 15.25 12.81 7.24
C ILE A 518 16.25 13.92 6.94
N ARG A 519 17.11 13.73 5.91
CA ARG A 519 18.05 14.78 5.48
C ARG A 519 17.33 16.04 5.04
N THR A 520 16.26 15.90 4.25
CA THR A 520 15.45 17.06 3.79
C THR A 520 14.77 17.75 4.96
N ALA A 521 14.16 17.01 5.88
CA ALA A 521 13.51 17.58 7.06
C ALA A 521 14.50 18.30 7.98
N THR A 522 15.67 17.69 8.21
CA THR A 522 16.75 18.33 9.00
C THR A 522 17.26 19.60 8.34
N PHE A 523 17.47 19.59 7.02
CA PHE A 523 17.89 20.79 6.30
C PHE A 523 16.85 21.92 6.42
N VAL A 524 15.59 21.63 6.19
CA VAL A 524 14.48 22.59 6.35
C VAL A 524 14.42 23.12 7.78
N PHE A 525 14.56 22.24 8.77
CA PHE A 525 14.56 22.63 10.18
C PHE A 525 15.73 23.58 10.51
N VAL A 526 16.95 23.25 10.13
CA VAL A 526 18.14 24.11 10.36
C VAL A 526 17.99 25.46 9.66
N PHE A 527 17.47 25.45 8.43
CA PHE A 527 17.19 26.69 7.72
C PHE A 527 16.16 27.57 8.45
N TYR A 528 15.08 26.98 8.94
CA TYR A 528 14.07 27.67 9.73
C TYR A 528 14.62 28.16 11.08
N MET A 529 15.46 27.36 11.73
CA MET A 529 16.12 27.72 12.98
C MET A 529 16.97 29.00 12.83
N ILE A 530 17.78 29.08 11.79
CA ILE A 530 18.65 30.27 11.55
C ILE A 530 17.81 31.51 11.23
N THR A 531 16.74 31.36 10.44
CA THR A 531 15.90 32.46 9.94
C THR A 531 14.72 32.79 10.86
N ALA A 532 14.64 32.19 12.06
CA ALA A 532 13.52 32.38 13.00
C ALA A 532 13.46 33.78 13.66
N GLY A 533 14.50 34.59 13.50
CA GLY A 533 14.49 35.97 13.98
C GLY A 533 15.24 36.20 15.31
N TYR A 534 15.63 35.15 16.05
CA TYR A 534 16.44 35.27 17.28
C TYR A 534 17.95 35.30 16.94
N ILE A 535 18.45 34.36 16.13
CA ILE A 535 19.86 34.31 15.71
C ILE A 535 20.14 35.39 14.69
N LEU A 536 19.32 35.49 13.66
CA LEU A 536 19.41 36.48 12.60
C LEU A 536 18.19 37.40 12.66
N SER A 537 18.34 38.59 13.26
CA SER A 537 17.26 39.57 13.41
C SER A 537 16.68 39.96 12.04
N GLN A 538 15.39 40.16 11.94
CA GLN A 538 14.70 40.58 10.72
C GLN A 538 15.27 41.90 10.16
N ALA A 539 15.73 42.78 11.04
CA ALA A 539 16.34 44.06 10.62
C ALA A 539 17.70 43.90 9.90
N THR A 540 18.46 42.86 10.29
CA THR A 540 19.79 42.57 9.74
C THR A 540 19.76 41.63 8.53
N GLN A 541 18.59 41.05 8.22
CA GLN A 541 18.46 40.13 7.09
C GLN A 541 18.62 40.86 5.74
N PRO A 542 19.38 40.27 4.80
CA PRO A 542 19.47 40.78 3.45
C PRO A 542 18.10 40.82 2.76
N SER A 543 17.86 41.79 1.89
CA SER A 543 16.57 42.01 1.24
C SER A 543 16.07 40.78 0.47
N TRP A 544 16.97 40.01 -0.15
CA TRP A 544 16.67 38.81 -0.90
C TRP A 544 16.25 37.62 0.01
N LEU A 545 16.51 37.66 1.32
CA LEU A 545 16.17 36.61 2.27
C LEU A 545 14.91 36.96 3.11
N LYS A 546 14.44 38.21 3.08
CA LYS A 546 13.27 38.65 3.90
C LYS A 546 12.00 37.88 3.65
N TRP A 547 11.80 37.33 2.45
CA TRP A 547 10.63 36.49 2.14
C TRP A 547 10.57 35.21 2.99
N THR A 548 11.72 34.67 3.42
CA THR A 548 11.80 33.45 4.23
C THR A 548 11.11 33.59 5.56
N TYR A 549 11.12 34.78 6.14
CA TYR A 549 10.44 35.08 7.41
C TYR A 549 8.94 34.73 7.34
N TYR A 550 8.27 35.11 6.26
CA TYR A 550 6.83 34.87 6.09
C TYR A 550 6.45 33.40 5.84
N LEU A 551 7.39 32.62 5.36
CA LEU A 551 7.20 31.16 5.16
C LEU A 551 7.67 30.33 6.35
N ASN A 552 8.39 30.91 7.28
CA ASN A 552 8.97 30.24 8.43
C ASN A 552 7.99 30.18 9.61
N PRO A 553 7.39 29.02 9.94
CA PRO A 553 6.46 28.90 11.06
C PRO A 553 7.12 29.20 12.42
N LEU A 554 8.45 28.95 12.56
CA LEU A 554 9.19 29.24 13.77
C LEU A 554 9.32 30.76 13.98
N ALA A 555 9.57 31.52 12.90
CA ALA A 555 9.67 32.97 12.94
C ALA A 555 8.34 33.62 13.32
N LEU A 556 7.26 33.15 12.71
CA LEU A 556 5.90 33.64 13.03
C LEU A 556 5.51 33.33 14.46
N ALA A 557 5.78 32.10 14.97
CA ALA A 557 5.50 31.74 16.34
C ALA A 557 6.37 32.55 17.34
N PHE A 558 7.65 32.70 17.05
CA PHE A 558 8.55 33.47 17.90
C PHE A 558 8.13 34.94 17.99
N SER A 559 7.81 35.58 16.85
CA SER A 559 7.34 36.97 16.86
C SER A 559 5.98 37.15 17.53
N ALA A 560 5.10 36.14 17.47
CA ALA A 560 3.82 36.16 18.15
C ALA A 560 3.98 36.04 19.68
N LEU A 561 5.03 35.41 20.18
CA LEU A 561 5.29 35.22 21.62
C LEU A 561 6.10 36.37 22.24
N MET A 562 6.86 37.14 21.44
CA MET A 562 7.61 38.32 21.83
C MET A 562 6.72 39.53 22.04
#